data_63817d4b1d3b6ee28f3ec594a86c68ee
#
_entry.id   63817d4b1d3b6ee28f3ec594a86c68ee
#
_cell.length_a   1.000
_cell.length_b   1.000
_cell.length_c   1.000
_cell.angle_alpha   90.00
_cell.angle_beta   90.00
_cell.angle_gamma   90.00
#
_symmetry.space_group_name_H-M   'P 1'
#
loop_
_entity.id
_entity.type
_entity.pdbx_description
1 polymer ?
#
loop_
_entity_poly.entity_id
_entity_poly.type
_entity_poly.pdbx_seq_one_letter_code
_entity_poly.pdbx_strand_id
1 'polypeptide(L)'
;MTIPKEVQNDYKRWYHFLEQEVQFSLSDSEKHTKEHCARVLLFALLIADKMGLSKKEREALCAAAVFHDSRRQDDWLDVGHGQRAADYYRDYCRTHSLSFDNRVYLVMAFHDRDDVLGEAALTEQKEGVSGGCLY
;
A
#
# COMPACT_ATOMS: atom_id res chain seq x y z
N MET A 1 2.63 12.72 22.72
CA MET A 1 1.96 11.47 22.34
C MET A 1 3.00 10.38 22.09
N THR A 2 2.83 9.25 22.73
CA THR A 2 3.77 8.14 22.56
C THR A 2 3.24 7.19 21.49
N ILE A 3 4.09 6.87 20.53
CA ILE A 3 3.74 5.89 19.49
C ILE A 3 3.87 4.48 20.08
N PRO A 4 2.83 3.64 20.00
CA PRO A 4 2.89 2.28 20.52
C PRO A 4 4.07 1.49 19.97
N LYS A 5 4.66 0.65 20.80
CA LYS A 5 5.85 -0.14 20.43
C LYS A 5 5.59 -1.03 19.21
N GLU A 6 4.41 -1.63 19.13
CA GLU A 6 4.02 -2.47 18.01
C GLU A 6 4.00 -1.70 16.70
N VAL A 7 3.47 -0.48 16.72
CA VAL A 7 3.48 0.40 15.53
C VAL A 7 4.91 0.73 15.14
N GLN A 8 5.76 1.06 16.12
CA GLN A 8 7.16 1.35 15.83
C GLN A 8 7.88 0.16 15.17
N ASN A 9 7.65 -1.04 15.67
CA ASN A 9 8.27 -2.26 15.15
C ASN A 9 7.80 -2.55 13.73
N ASP A 10 6.49 -2.46 13.48
CA ASP A 10 5.93 -2.69 12.15
C ASP A 10 6.42 -1.62 11.16
N TYR A 11 6.50 -0.36 11.59
CA TYR A 11 7.00 0.70 10.74
C TYR A 11 8.44 0.46 10.33
N LYS A 12 9.31 0.10 11.27
CA LYS A 12 10.72 -0.18 10.97
C LYS A 12 10.87 -1.33 9.99
N ARG A 13 10.11 -2.39 10.18
CA ARG A 13 10.16 -3.58 9.33
C ARG A 13 9.70 -3.25 7.90
N TRP A 14 8.58 -2.58 7.77
CA TRP A 14 8.04 -2.23 6.46
C TRP A 14 8.81 -1.09 5.78
N TYR A 15 9.37 -0.17 6.55
CA TYR A 15 10.26 0.87 6.01
C TYR A 15 11.51 0.24 5.40
N HIS A 16 12.11 -0.72 6.11
CA HIS A 16 13.25 -1.45 5.58
C HIS A 16 12.89 -2.19 4.29
N PHE A 17 11.72 -2.83 4.27
CA PHE A 17 11.21 -3.50 3.07
C PHE A 17 11.06 -2.51 1.90
N LEU A 18 10.47 -1.35 2.17
CA LEU A 18 10.31 -0.28 1.17
C LEU A 18 11.65 0.13 0.57
N GLU A 19 12.64 0.35 1.42
CA GLU A 19 13.98 0.79 0.98
C GLU A 19 14.73 -0.28 0.21
N GLN A 20 14.65 -1.53 0.63
CA GLN A 20 15.49 -2.60 0.11
C GLN A 20 14.82 -3.42 -1.01
N GLU A 21 13.51 -3.56 -0.99
CA GLU A 21 12.82 -4.51 -1.86
C GLU A 21 11.93 -3.86 -2.91
N VAL A 22 11.30 -2.72 -2.61
CA VAL A 22 10.38 -2.09 -3.56
C VAL A 22 11.15 -1.23 -4.54
N GLN A 23 11.10 -1.59 -5.81
CA GLN A 23 11.74 -0.84 -6.87
C GLN A 23 10.76 0.17 -7.49
N PHE A 24 11.20 1.41 -7.62
CA PHE A 24 10.38 2.49 -8.15
C PHE A 24 10.74 2.76 -9.61
N SER A 25 9.71 2.88 -10.45
CA SER A 25 9.89 3.17 -11.88
C SER A 25 10.40 4.59 -12.12
N LEU A 26 9.99 5.55 -11.29
CA LEU A 26 10.34 6.95 -11.44
C LEU A 26 11.65 7.25 -10.71
N SER A 27 12.77 7.01 -11.38
CA SER A 27 14.09 7.11 -10.75
C SER A 27 14.46 8.54 -10.35
N ASP A 28 14.06 9.55 -11.11
CA ASP A 28 14.41 10.95 -10.81
C ASP A 28 13.69 11.46 -9.56
N SER A 29 12.53 10.93 -9.25
CA SER A 29 11.74 11.28 -8.07
C SER A 29 11.65 10.16 -7.06
N GLU A 30 12.48 9.14 -7.19
CA GLU A 30 12.43 7.94 -6.34
C GLU A 30 12.44 8.28 -4.86
N LYS A 31 13.37 9.13 -4.46
CA LYS A 31 13.50 9.52 -3.05
C LYS A 31 12.21 10.19 -2.55
N HIS A 32 11.66 11.11 -3.34
CA HIS A 32 10.44 11.82 -2.99
C HIS A 32 9.25 10.86 -2.89
N THR A 33 9.14 9.95 -3.86
CA THR A 33 8.06 8.97 -3.90
C THR A 33 8.15 7.97 -2.74
N LYS A 34 9.36 7.51 -2.42
CA LYS A 34 9.58 6.64 -1.26
C LYS A 34 9.27 7.34 0.05
N GLU A 35 9.65 8.60 0.18
CA GLU A 35 9.31 9.39 1.37
C GLU A 35 7.80 9.52 1.54
N HIS A 36 7.07 9.74 0.43
CA HIS A 36 5.62 9.78 0.45
C HIS A 36 5.04 8.44 0.91
N CYS A 37 5.50 7.35 0.35
CA CYS A 37 5.04 6.01 0.75
C CYS A 37 5.35 5.72 2.22
N ALA A 38 6.49 6.18 2.72
CA ALA A 38 6.85 6.03 4.13
C ALA A 38 5.87 6.80 5.04
N ARG A 39 5.46 8.00 4.62
CA ARG A 39 4.46 8.76 5.38
C ARG A 39 3.11 8.06 5.37
N VAL A 40 2.69 7.56 4.21
CA VAL A 40 1.44 6.79 4.10
C VAL A 40 1.49 5.56 4.98
N LEU A 41 2.62 4.87 5.00
CA LEU A 41 2.84 3.70 5.87
C LEU A 41 2.64 4.06 7.34
N LEU A 42 3.25 5.14 7.79
CA LEU A 42 3.12 5.56 9.19
C LEU A 42 1.66 5.87 9.53
N PHE A 43 0.98 6.66 8.70
CA PHE A 43 -0.42 7.00 8.94
C PHE A 43 -1.31 5.76 8.91
N ALA A 44 -1.08 4.83 8.00
CA ALA A 44 -1.85 3.59 7.93
C ALA A 44 -1.70 2.77 9.22
N LEU A 45 -0.49 2.69 9.75
CA LEU A 45 -0.24 1.98 11.01
C LEU A 45 -0.90 2.65 12.20
N LEU A 46 -0.85 3.98 12.26
CA LEU A 46 -1.50 4.73 13.35
C LEU A 46 -3.02 4.58 13.30
N ILE A 47 -3.60 4.63 12.11
CA ILE A 47 -5.03 4.43 11.92
C ILE A 47 -5.42 3.00 12.30
N ALA A 48 -4.65 2.01 11.85
CA ALA A 48 -4.91 0.60 12.16
C ALA A 48 -4.86 0.33 13.67
N ASP A 49 -3.90 0.93 14.36
CA ASP A 49 -3.79 0.82 15.82
C ASP A 49 -5.03 1.42 16.50
N LYS A 50 -5.42 2.62 16.08
CA LYS A 50 -6.57 3.31 16.67
C LYS A 50 -7.88 2.55 16.42
N MET A 51 -8.02 1.93 15.27
CA MET A 51 -9.22 1.17 14.90
C MET A 51 -9.20 -0.25 15.45
N GLY A 52 -8.11 -0.70 16.04
CA GLY A 52 -7.98 -2.06 16.56
C GLY A 52 -7.99 -3.13 15.50
N LEU A 53 -7.42 -2.86 14.33
CA LEU A 53 -7.38 -3.82 13.24
C LEU A 53 -6.49 -5.02 13.59
N SER A 54 -6.85 -6.18 13.04
CA SER A 54 -6.08 -7.41 13.23
C SER A 54 -4.70 -7.31 12.61
N LYS A 55 -3.80 -8.20 12.99
CA LYS A 55 -2.47 -8.27 12.39
C LYS A 55 -2.56 -8.46 10.87
N LYS A 56 -3.44 -9.33 10.42
CA LYS A 56 -3.63 -9.60 8.99
C LYS A 56 -4.05 -8.33 8.25
N GLU A 57 -4.96 -7.57 8.80
CA GLU A 57 -5.42 -6.32 8.21
C GLU A 57 -4.33 -5.25 8.21
N ARG A 58 -3.57 -5.16 9.31
CA ARG A 58 -2.44 -4.23 9.37
C ARG A 58 -1.38 -4.56 8.31
N GLU A 59 -1.06 -5.84 8.14
CA GLU A 59 -0.09 -6.26 7.12
C GLU A 59 -0.58 -5.94 5.71
N ALA A 60 -1.86 -6.09 5.44
CA ALA A 60 -2.44 -5.72 4.16
C ALA A 60 -2.30 -4.22 3.89
N LEU A 61 -2.61 -3.38 4.88
CA LEU A 61 -2.45 -1.93 4.76
C LEU A 61 -1.00 -1.53 4.52
N CYS A 62 -0.07 -2.16 5.23
CA CYS A 62 1.35 -1.87 5.07
C CYS A 62 1.84 -2.24 3.66
N ALA A 63 1.44 -3.39 3.14
CA ALA A 63 1.80 -3.80 1.79
C ALA A 63 1.29 -2.80 0.75
N ALA A 64 0.03 -2.39 0.86
CA ALA A 64 -0.54 -1.40 -0.04
C ALA A 64 0.22 -0.06 0.05
N ALA A 65 0.55 0.37 1.26
CA ALA A 65 1.25 1.63 1.46
C ALA A 65 2.61 1.65 0.76
N VAL A 66 3.38 0.56 0.84
CA VAL A 66 4.74 0.55 0.28
C VAL A 66 4.78 0.32 -1.22
N PHE A 67 3.75 -0.30 -1.79
CA PHE A 67 3.73 -0.59 -3.23
C PHE A 67 2.95 0.42 -4.07
N HIS A 68 1.97 1.14 -3.50
CA HIS A 68 0.92 1.80 -4.29
C HIS A 68 1.42 2.82 -5.31
N ASP A 69 2.49 3.54 -5.03
CA ASP A 69 3.05 4.55 -5.94
C ASP A 69 4.34 4.09 -6.62
N SER A 70 4.72 2.82 -6.45
CA SER A 70 6.00 2.31 -6.94
C SER A 70 6.13 2.35 -8.47
N ARG A 71 5.03 2.33 -9.19
CA ARG A 71 5.03 2.26 -10.65
C ARG A 71 4.52 3.54 -11.32
N ARG A 72 4.63 4.67 -10.64
CA ARG A 72 4.38 5.96 -11.30
C ARG A 72 5.43 6.20 -12.37
N GLN A 73 4.98 6.78 -13.49
CA GLN A 73 5.85 7.15 -14.61
C GLN A 73 6.13 8.64 -14.65
N ASP A 74 5.30 9.45 -13.98
CA ASP A 74 5.54 10.88 -13.80
C ASP A 74 4.90 11.37 -12.50
N ASP A 75 5.19 12.63 -12.12
CA ASP A 75 4.70 13.22 -10.88
C ASP A 75 3.33 13.90 -11.03
N TRP A 76 2.75 13.85 -12.21
CA TRP A 76 1.50 14.54 -12.51
C TRP A 76 0.35 13.56 -12.62
N LEU A 77 -0.53 13.76 -13.58
CA LEU A 77 -1.68 12.89 -13.83
C LEU A 77 -1.21 11.62 -14.52
N ASP A 78 -0.89 10.62 -13.74
CA ASP A 78 -0.39 9.33 -14.22
C ASP A 78 -1.51 8.30 -14.12
N VAL A 79 -2.40 8.29 -15.10
CA VAL A 79 -3.50 7.32 -15.15
C VAL A 79 -2.94 5.92 -15.34
N GLY A 80 -3.43 4.97 -14.53
CA GLY A 80 -3.00 3.58 -14.61
C GLY A 80 -1.84 3.22 -13.69
N HIS A 81 -1.26 4.18 -12.94
CA HIS A 81 -0.17 3.83 -12.04
C HIS A 81 -0.63 2.87 -10.93
N GLY A 82 -1.89 2.93 -10.52
CA GLY A 82 -2.44 2.01 -9.54
C GLY A 82 -2.49 0.58 -10.06
N GLN A 83 -2.95 0.39 -11.28
CA GLN A 83 -2.99 -0.93 -11.90
C GLN A 83 -1.57 -1.50 -12.07
N ARG A 84 -0.63 -0.67 -12.50
CA ARG A 84 0.76 -1.11 -12.65
C ARG A 84 1.37 -1.51 -11.31
N ALA A 85 1.09 -0.77 -10.25
CA ALA A 85 1.56 -1.11 -8.90
C ALA A 85 0.93 -2.42 -8.40
N ALA A 86 -0.36 -2.63 -8.66
CA ALA A 86 -1.05 -3.86 -8.29
C ALA A 86 -0.43 -5.06 -9.00
N ASP A 87 -0.15 -4.95 -10.29
CA ASP A 87 0.46 -6.02 -11.06
C ASP A 87 1.88 -6.31 -10.57
N TYR A 88 2.64 -5.29 -10.24
CA TYR A 88 3.98 -5.44 -9.66
C TYR A 88 3.93 -6.16 -8.31
N TYR A 89 2.99 -5.77 -7.45
CA TYR A 89 2.78 -6.42 -6.15
C TYR A 89 2.46 -7.92 -6.34
N ARG A 90 1.55 -8.22 -7.25
CA ARG A 90 1.20 -9.62 -7.55
C ARG A 90 2.42 -10.42 -8.01
N ASP A 91 3.18 -9.87 -8.94
CA ASP A 91 4.36 -10.55 -9.48
C ASP A 91 5.45 -10.70 -8.42
N TYR A 92 5.61 -9.69 -7.56
CA TYR A 92 6.54 -9.78 -6.43
C TYR A 92 6.15 -10.93 -5.50
N CYS A 93 4.88 -11.07 -5.17
CA CYS A 93 4.41 -12.15 -4.31
C CYS A 93 4.64 -13.53 -4.92
N ARG A 94 4.58 -13.64 -6.24
CA ARG A 94 4.82 -14.91 -6.94
C ARG A 94 6.28 -15.35 -6.89
N THR A 95 7.21 -14.41 -6.78
CA THR A 95 8.65 -14.68 -6.87
C THR A 95 9.37 -14.54 -5.54
N HIS A 96 8.68 -14.10 -4.50
CA HIS A 96 9.24 -13.86 -3.17
C HIS A 96 8.33 -14.43 -2.09
N SER A 97 8.74 -14.31 -0.83
CA SER A 97 8.04 -14.93 0.29
C SER A 97 6.83 -14.13 0.81
N LEU A 98 6.45 -13.06 0.13
CA LEU A 98 5.32 -12.24 0.56
C LEU A 98 4.01 -12.89 0.13
N SER A 99 3.06 -13.05 1.07
CA SER A 99 1.76 -13.63 0.78
C SER A 99 0.88 -12.65 0.01
N PHE A 100 0.31 -13.11 -1.11
CA PHE A 100 -0.60 -12.32 -1.91
C PHE A 100 -1.94 -12.11 -1.20
N ASP A 101 -2.43 -10.87 -1.19
CA ASP A 101 -3.75 -10.53 -0.67
C ASP A 101 -4.52 -9.79 -1.76
N ASN A 102 -5.64 -10.38 -2.21
CA ASN A 102 -6.44 -9.81 -3.30
C ASN A 102 -7.01 -8.43 -2.94
N ARG A 103 -7.26 -8.16 -1.67
CA ARG A 103 -7.74 -6.84 -1.23
C ARG A 103 -6.69 -5.76 -1.48
N VAL A 104 -5.43 -6.08 -1.21
CA VAL A 104 -4.31 -5.19 -1.50
C VAL A 104 -4.24 -4.90 -2.99
N TYR A 105 -4.36 -5.93 -3.81
CA TYR A 105 -4.37 -5.80 -5.26
C TYR A 105 -5.48 -4.85 -5.73
N LEU A 106 -6.71 -5.07 -5.26
CA LEU A 106 -7.85 -4.27 -5.68
C LEU A 106 -7.74 -2.81 -5.22
N VAL A 107 -7.32 -2.58 -3.99
CA VAL A 107 -7.15 -1.23 -3.46
C VAL A 107 -6.13 -0.47 -4.31
N MET A 108 -5.00 -1.08 -4.63
CA MET A 108 -3.99 -0.43 -5.45
C MET A 108 -4.48 -0.20 -6.88
N ALA A 109 -5.12 -1.19 -7.48
CA ALA A 109 -5.58 -1.08 -8.87
C ALA A 109 -6.55 0.06 -9.06
N PHE A 110 -7.33 0.40 -8.04
CA PHE A 110 -8.37 1.43 -8.14
C PHE A 110 -8.05 2.73 -7.42
N HIS A 111 -6.89 2.85 -6.76
CA HIS A 111 -6.62 4.04 -5.94
C HIS A 111 -6.46 5.33 -6.76
N ASP A 112 -6.14 5.24 -8.03
CA ASP A 112 -6.03 6.39 -8.93
C ASP A 112 -7.24 6.54 -9.85
N ARG A 113 -8.34 5.85 -9.54
CA ARG A 113 -9.57 5.84 -10.31
C ARG A 113 -10.72 6.41 -9.50
N ASP A 114 -11.92 6.26 -10.06
CA ASP A 114 -13.14 6.64 -9.38
C ASP A 114 -13.37 5.78 -8.13
N ASP A 115 -13.56 6.42 -6.98
CA ASP A 115 -13.76 5.73 -5.71
C ASP A 115 -14.96 4.79 -5.74
N VAL A 116 -16.02 5.16 -6.48
CA VAL A 116 -17.21 4.32 -6.60
C VAL A 116 -16.88 2.97 -7.22
N LEU A 117 -16.04 2.96 -8.26
CA LEU A 117 -15.61 1.71 -8.88
C LEU A 117 -14.75 0.86 -7.93
N GLY A 118 -13.88 1.51 -7.16
CA GLY A 118 -13.05 0.82 -6.19
C GLY A 118 -13.88 0.20 -5.07
N GLU A 119 -14.83 0.94 -4.54
CA GLU A 119 -15.73 0.46 -3.49
C GLU A 119 -16.59 -0.70 -3.99
N ALA A 120 -17.10 -0.63 -5.21
CA ALA A 120 -17.88 -1.71 -5.79
C ALA A 120 -17.07 -3.01 -5.92
N ALA A 121 -15.81 -2.90 -6.37
CA ALA A 121 -14.92 -4.05 -6.48
C ALA A 121 -14.65 -4.70 -5.11
N LEU A 122 -14.42 -3.89 -4.08
CA LEU A 122 -14.19 -4.37 -2.72
C LEU A 122 -15.44 -5.02 -2.14
N THR A 123 -16.61 -4.46 -2.42
CA THR A 123 -17.89 -5.00 -1.97
C THR A 123 -18.15 -6.37 -2.59
N GLU A 124 -17.83 -6.56 -3.87
CA GLU A 124 -17.96 -7.86 -4.54
C GLU A 124 -17.10 -8.93 -3.89
N GLN A 125 -15.94 -8.55 -3.37
CA GLN A 125 -15.06 -9.46 -2.62
C GLN A 125 -15.57 -9.74 -1.21
N LYS A 126 -16.52 -8.95 -0.70
CA LYS A 126 -17.10 -9.06 0.65
C LYS A 126 -16.06 -8.97 1.76
N GLU A 127 -14.97 -8.29 1.53
CA GLU A 127 -13.83 -8.25 2.45
C GLU A 127 -13.25 -6.87 2.65
N GLY A 128 -13.78 -5.84 2.07
CA GLY A 128 -13.12 -4.57 1.91
C GLY A 128 -13.04 -3.65 3.13
N VAL A 129 -13.06 -4.17 4.33
CA VAL A 129 -13.20 -3.37 5.56
C VAL A 129 -12.20 -2.23 5.64
N SER A 130 -10.95 -2.48 5.31
CA SER A 130 -9.87 -1.51 5.46
C SER A 130 -9.51 -0.80 4.16
N GLY A 131 -10.11 -1.20 3.06
CA GLY A 131 -9.73 -0.71 1.73
C GLY A 131 -9.91 0.79 1.57
N GLY A 132 -11.03 1.31 2.06
CA GLY A 132 -11.34 2.73 1.95
C GLY A 132 -10.34 3.67 2.62
N CYS A 133 -9.57 3.19 3.57
CA CYS A 133 -8.58 4.00 4.26
C CYS A 133 -7.43 4.45 3.36
N LEU A 134 -7.28 3.83 2.21
CA LEU A 134 -6.17 4.10 1.30
C LEU A 134 -6.55 5.03 0.14
N TYR A 135 -7.79 5.35 0.02
CA TYR A 135 -8.23 6.33 -0.96
C TYR A 135 -8.05 7.75 -0.41
#